data_28d5380c43b3c488006e7a0aee6b6e20
#
_entry.id   28d5380c43b3c488006e7a0aee6b6e20
#
_cell.length_a   1.000
_cell.length_b   1.000
_cell.length_c   1.000
_cell.angle_alpha   90.00
_cell.angle_beta   90.00
_cell.angle_gamma   90.00
#
_symmetry.space_group_name_H-M   'P 1'
#
loop_
_entity.id
_entity.type
_entity.pdbx_description
1 polymer ?
#
loop_
_entity_poly.entity_id
_entity_poly.type
_entity_poly.pdbx_seq_one_letter_code
_entity_poly.pdbx_strand_id
1 'polypeptide(L)'
;MKKYLLGLAVLLMGTAVMTSCDPAEDDPETYLQVYSTGAYVVNSGNMYSKIESSLTAIDYASSTATQNVFKTANGRTLGNTANDGIVYGNKIYLAVDQSNTIEVIDKKTKRSIKQIKTTDLLGNAEGEAALEITLNGP
;
A
#
# COMPACT_ATOMS: atom_id res chain seq x y z
N MET A 1 -42.86 34.99 52.17
CA MET A 1 -41.88 33.98 51.93
C MET A 1 -42.30 33.02 50.78
N LYS A 2 -42.71 33.53 49.62
CA LYS A 2 -43.17 32.70 48.50
C LYS A 2 -42.56 33.12 47.13
N LYS A 3 -41.50 33.93 47.15
CA LYS A 3 -40.93 34.52 45.92
C LYS A 3 -39.56 33.96 45.53
N TYR A 4 -38.99 33.02 46.28
CA TYR A 4 -37.67 32.46 46.01
C TYR A 4 -37.69 30.99 45.54
N LEU A 5 -38.92 30.40 45.42
CA LEU A 5 -39.04 29.00 45.04
C LEU A 5 -39.14 28.77 43.52
N LEU A 6 -39.32 29.86 42.73
CA LEU A 6 -39.37 29.77 41.27
C LEU A 6 -38.01 29.96 40.59
N GLY A 7 -37.00 30.44 41.30
CA GLY A 7 -35.66 30.66 40.72
C GLY A 7 -34.76 29.45 40.70
N LEU A 8 -35.13 28.37 41.40
CA LEU A 8 -34.25 27.19 41.52
C LEU A 8 -34.60 26.05 40.56
N ALA A 9 -35.72 26.16 39.85
CA ALA A 9 -36.17 25.13 38.91
C ALA A 9 -35.68 25.31 37.46
N VAL A 10 -35.04 26.45 37.11
CA VAL A 10 -34.58 26.75 35.75
C VAL A 10 -33.10 26.43 35.52
N LEU A 11 -32.34 26.11 36.57
CA LEU A 11 -30.88 25.87 36.45
C LEU A 11 -30.50 24.39 36.34
N LEU A 12 -31.48 23.48 36.14
CA LEU A 12 -31.22 22.03 36.03
C LEU A 12 -31.55 21.45 34.64
N MET A 13 -31.81 22.30 33.64
CA MET A 13 -31.98 21.85 32.28
C MET A 13 -30.88 22.45 31.38
N GLY A 14 -29.71 21.85 31.35
CA GLY A 14 -28.72 22.36 30.42
C GLY A 14 -27.33 21.75 30.52
N THR A 15 -27.21 20.44 30.66
CA THR A 15 -25.96 19.77 30.23
C THR A 15 -26.26 18.36 29.73
N ALA A 16 -26.99 18.27 28.63
CA ALA A 16 -26.85 17.11 27.79
C ALA A 16 -25.53 17.26 27.03
N VAL A 17 -24.42 16.87 27.68
CA VAL A 17 -23.15 16.68 27.00
C VAL A 17 -23.33 15.51 26.07
N MET A 18 -23.46 15.78 24.78
CA MET A 18 -23.33 14.78 23.74
C MET A 18 -21.87 14.30 23.76
N THR A 19 -21.53 13.40 24.65
CA THR A 19 -20.33 12.59 24.51
C THR A 19 -20.61 11.54 23.44
N SER A 20 -20.52 11.95 22.20
CA SER A 20 -20.50 11.06 21.04
C SER A 20 -19.08 10.56 20.78
N CYS A 21 -18.42 10.05 21.77
CA CYS A 21 -17.29 9.17 21.64
C CYS A 21 -17.54 8.06 22.64
N ASP A 22 -18.09 6.97 22.13
CA ASP A 22 -18.02 5.70 22.81
C ASP A 22 -16.52 5.40 22.95
N PRO A 23 -15.94 5.34 24.17
CA PRO A 23 -14.64 4.74 24.27
C PRO A 23 -14.86 3.29 23.86
N ALA A 24 -14.34 2.94 22.66
CA ALA A 24 -14.21 1.54 22.31
C ALA A 24 -13.59 0.87 23.54
N GLU A 25 -14.31 -0.06 24.13
CA GLU A 25 -13.74 -0.95 25.14
C GLU A 25 -12.50 -1.51 24.46
N ASP A 26 -11.32 -1.16 24.98
CA ASP A 26 -10.06 -1.77 24.62
C ASP A 26 -10.16 -3.26 25.00
N ASP A 27 -10.80 -4.03 24.13
CA ASP A 27 -10.63 -5.46 24.10
C ASP A 27 -9.13 -5.65 23.92
N PRO A 28 -8.43 -6.36 24.80
CA PRO A 28 -7.04 -6.65 24.61
C PRO A 28 -6.88 -7.66 23.47
N GLU A 29 -7.32 -7.27 22.27
CA GLU A 29 -6.94 -7.96 21.07
C GLU A 29 -5.42 -7.94 21.06
N THR A 30 -4.85 -9.12 21.11
CA THR A 30 -3.45 -9.35 20.90
C THR A 30 -3.13 -8.83 19.49
N TYR A 31 -2.87 -7.54 19.40
CA TYR A 31 -2.35 -6.97 18.16
C TYR A 31 -1.05 -7.71 17.85
N LEU A 32 -1.13 -8.61 16.88
CA LEU A 32 0.08 -9.16 16.29
C LEU A 32 0.88 -7.97 15.78
N GLN A 33 1.87 -7.57 16.57
CA GLN A 33 2.78 -6.51 16.18
C GLN A 33 3.57 -7.00 14.96
N VAL A 34 3.06 -6.70 13.79
CA VAL A 34 3.75 -7.01 12.54
C VAL A 34 4.88 -5.99 12.38
N TYR A 35 6.07 -6.38 12.79
CA TYR A 35 7.25 -5.55 12.57
C TYR A 35 7.69 -5.68 11.12
N SER A 36 7.62 -4.57 10.40
CA SER A 36 8.22 -4.49 9.07
C SER A 36 9.74 -4.40 9.22
N THR A 37 10.47 -5.31 8.56
CA THR A 37 11.93 -5.30 8.53
C THR A 37 12.51 -4.41 7.42
N GLY A 38 11.66 -3.89 6.55
CA GLY A 38 12.08 -3.07 5.42
C GLY A 38 10.91 -2.68 4.53
N ALA A 39 11.22 -1.99 3.45
CA ALA A 39 10.28 -1.56 2.44
C ALA A 39 10.82 -1.76 1.03
N TYR A 40 9.92 -1.73 0.05
CA TYR A 40 10.27 -1.64 -1.36
C TYR A 40 9.74 -0.33 -1.92
N VAL A 41 10.58 0.32 -2.74
CA VAL A 41 10.19 1.51 -3.48
C VAL A 41 10.16 1.16 -4.95
N VAL A 42 9.00 1.32 -5.55
CA VAL A 42 8.81 1.18 -7.00
C VAL A 42 9.09 2.53 -7.64
N ASN A 43 10.11 2.57 -8.49
CA ASN A 43 10.45 3.77 -9.24
C ASN A 43 9.86 3.61 -10.64
N SER A 44 8.88 4.43 -10.98
CA SER A 44 8.16 4.33 -12.26
C SER A 44 9.06 4.55 -13.48
N GLY A 45 10.16 5.27 -13.30
CA GLY A 45 10.98 5.70 -14.41
C GLY A 45 10.37 6.89 -15.15
N ASN A 46 10.80 7.11 -16.38
CA ASN A 46 10.26 8.13 -17.28
C ASN A 46 10.42 7.68 -18.72
N MET A 47 9.34 7.26 -19.34
CA MET A 47 9.33 6.75 -20.72
C MET A 47 9.84 7.79 -21.73
N TYR A 48 9.49 9.06 -21.57
CA TYR A 48 9.93 10.13 -22.47
C TYR A 48 11.43 10.39 -22.39
N SER A 49 12.01 10.20 -21.20
CA SER A 49 13.46 10.33 -20.98
C SER A 49 14.21 9.00 -21.12
N LYS A 50 13.53 7.93 -21.53
CA LYS A 50 14.08 6.57 -21.67
C LYS A 50 14.67 6.04 -20.35
N ILE A 51 14.09 6.42 -19.23
CA ILE A 51 14.44 5.92 -17.91
C ILE A 51 13.45 4.81 -17.57
N GLU A 52 13.92 3.57 -17.54
CA GLU A 52 13.10 2.41 -17.22
C GLU A 52 12.80 2.31 -15.73
N SER A 53 11.73 1.59 -15.41
CA SER A 53 11.31 1.36 -14.03
C SER A 53 12.31 0.51 -13.26
N SER A 54 12.40 0.74 -11.97
CA SER A 54 13.30 0.01 -11.08
C SER A 54 12.69 -0.27 -9.71
N LEU A 55 13.28 -1.24 -9.01
CA LEU A 55 12.91 -1.59 -7.65
C LEU A 55 14.08 -1.31 -6.71
N THR A 56 13.82 -0.54 -5.65
CA THR A 56 14.74 -0.27 -4.56
C THR A 56 14.28 -1.02 -3.31
N ALA A 57 15.20 -1.72 -2.65
CA ALA A 57 14.93 -2.36 -1.36
C ALA A 57 15.54 -1.51 -0.22
N ILE A 58 14.75 -1.29 0.82
CA ILE A 58 15.19 -0.60 2.05
C ILE A 58 15.22 -1.63 3.17
N ASP A 59 16.33 -1.70 3.86
CA ASP A 59 16.49 -2.51 5.07
C ASP A 59 16.55 -1.57 6.29
N TYR A 60 15.63 -1.78 7.24
CA TYR A 60 15.53 -0.89 8.40
C TYR A 60 16.60 -1.18 9.45
N ALA A 61 17.03 -2.44 9.58
CA ALA A 61 18.03 -2.82 10.58
C ALA A 61 19.40 -2.20 10.25
N SER A 62 19.79 -2.21 8.98
CA SER A 62 21.05 -1.63 8.52
C SER A 62 20.93 -0.16 8.08
N SER A 63 19.70 0.38 8.02
CA SER A 63 19.42 1.72 7.50
C SER A 63 19.97 1.92 6.08
N THR A 64 19.90 0.90 5.24
CA THR A 64 20.42 0.93 3.88
C THR A 64 19.33 0.87 2.82
N ALA A 65 19.57 1.54 1.69
CA ALA A 65 18.73 1.46 0.50
C ALA A 65 19.55 0.92 -0.67
N THR A 66 19.16 -0.23 -1.21
CA THR A 66 19.80 -0.85 -2.36
C THR A 66 18.95 -0.64 -3.60
N GLN A 67 19.48 0.13 -4.55
CA GLN A 67 18.80 0.43 -5.81
C GLN A 67 18.93 -0.71 -6.82
N ASN A 68 17.99 -0.75 -7.76
CA ASN A 68 18.02 -1.66 -8.92
C ASN A 68 18.10 -3.15 -8.56
N VAL A 69 17.54 -3.54 -7.40
CA VAL A 69 17.62 -4.94 -6.91
C VAL A 69 17.04 -5.95 -7.90
N PHE A 70 16.01 -5.58 -8.65
CA PHE A 70 15.44 -6.44 -9.69
C PHE A 70 16.42 -6.62 -10.86
N LYS A 71 16.96 -5.53 -11.38
CA LYS A 71 17.92 -5.58 -12.51
C LYS A 71 19.16 -6.39 -12.14
N THR A 72 19.67 -6.18 -10.94
CA THR A 72 20.83 -6.92 -10.43
C THR A 72 20.58 -8.42 -10.37
N ALA A 73 19.38 -8.84 -9.91
CA ALA A 73 19.04 -10.25 -9.79
C ALA A 73 18.70 -10.94 -11.13
N ASN A 74 18.22 -10.18 -12.13
CA ASN A 74 17.63 -10.76 -13.35
C ASN A 74 18.38 -10.40 -14.64
N GLY A 75 19.32 -9.47 -14.61
CA GLY A 75 20.05 -9.01 -15.80
C GLY A 75 19.19 -8.20 -16.79
N ARG A 76 17.95 -7.86 -16.41
CA ARG A 76 17.02 -7.02 -17.21
C ARG A 76 16.30 -6.02 -16.31
N THR A 77 15.72 -4.99 -16.87
CA THR A 77 14.87 -4.02 -16.17
C THR A 77 13.45 -4.54 -16.01
N LEU A 78 12.64 -3.81 -15.23
CA LEU A 78 11.21 -4.09 -15.08
C LEU A 78 10.42 -3.75 -16.35
N GLY A 79 10.90 -2.78 -17.13
CA GLY A 79 10.20 -2.19 -18.25
C GLY A 79 9.82 -0.73 -17.98
N ASN A 80 8.79 -0.23 -18.66
CA ASN A 80 8.38 1.17 -18.59
C ASN A 80 7.15 1.35 -17.69
N THR A 81 7.19 2.36 -16.86
CA THR A 81 6.08 2.84 -16.05
C THR A 81 5.50 1.77 -15.11
N ALA A 82 6.31 1.33 -14.13
CA ALA A 82 5.77 0.56 -13.02
C ALA A 82 4.97 1.50 -12.12
N ASN A 83 3.67 1.23 -11.98
CA ASN A 83 2.72 2.10 -11.28
C ASN A 83 2.40 1.65 -9.87
N ASP A 84 2.34 0.34 -9.66
CA ASP A 84 1.86 -0.22 -8.41
C ASP A 84 2.61 -1.48 -8.04
N GLY A 85 2.65 -1.78 -6.74
CA GLY A 85 3.30 -2.99 -6.25
C GLY A 85 2.83 -3.38 -4.86
N ILE A 86 2.69 -4.68 -4.65
CA ILE A 86 2.29 -5.24 -3.38
C ILE A 86 3.20 -6.39 -2.97
N VAL A 87 3.47 -6.48 -1.67
CA VAL A 87 4.13 -7.63 -1.06
C VAL A 87 3.07 -8.52 -0.44
N TYR A 88 3.01 -9.76 -0.92
CA TYR A 88 2.11 -10.77 -0.35
C TYR A 88 2.87 -12.07 -0.10
N GLY A 89 2.92 -12.49 1.15
CA GLY A 89 3.72 -13.64 1.58
C GLY A 89 5.20 -13.50 1.23
N ASN A 90 5.71 -14.42 0.44
CA ASN A 90 7.09 -14.44 -0.02
C ASN A 90 7.30 -13.84 -1.44
N LYS A 91 6.30 -13.14 -1.95
CA LYS A 91 6.33 -12.58 -3.30
C LYS A 91 6.11 -11.06 -3.29
N ILE A 92 6.60 -10.44 -4.35
CA ILE A 92 6.32 -9.05 -4.72
C ILE A 92 5.64 -9.11 -6.08
N TYR A 93 4.51 -8.43 -6.21
CA TYR A 93 3.80 -8.28 -7.47
C TYR A 93 3.93 -6.83 -7.90
N LEU A 94 4.34 -6.59 -9.13
CA LEU A 94 4.52 -5.25 -9.69
C LEU A 94 3.70 -5.12 -10.97
N ALA A 95 2.85 -4.11 -11.01
CA ALA A 95 2.16 -3.69 -12.23
C ALA A 95 3.07 -2.78 -13.05
N VAL A 96 3.39 -3.18 -14.27
CA VAL A 96 4.25 -2.42 -15.19
C VAL A 96 3.42 -2.01 -16.39
N ASP A 97 2.79 -0.85 -16.27
CA ASP A 97 1.71 -0.37 -17.14
C ASP A 97 2.13 -0.32 -18.63
N GLN A 98 3.05 0.53 -18.98
CA GLN A 98 3.47 0.69 -20.40
C GLN A 98 4.14 -0.55 -20.99
N SER A 99 4.52 -1.50 -20.18
CA SER A 99 4.99 -2.81 -20.64
C SER A 99 3.88 -3.85 -20.69
N ASN A 100 2.67 -3.52 -20.25
CA ASN A 100 1.51 -4.40 -20.19
C ASN A 100 1.83 -5.73 -19.48
N THR A 101 2.53 -5.66 -18.34
CA THR A 101 2.95 -6.84 -17.61
C THR A 101 2.71 -6.71 -16.10
N ILE A 102 2.42 -7.86 -15.48
CA ILE A 102 2.57 -8.03 -14.03
C ILE A 102 3.81 -8.87 -13.80
N GLU A 103 4.77 -8.32 -13.09
CA GLU A 103 5.99 -9.03 -12.69
C GLU A 103 5.77 -9.67 -11.31
N VAL A 104 5.97 -10.98 -11.21
CA VAL A 104 5.92 -11.73 -9.95
C VAL A 104 7.35 -12.07 -9.54
N ILE A 105 7.77 -11.59 -8.37
CA ILE A 105 9.16 -11.61 -7.93
C ILE A 105 9.25 -12.37 -6.60
N ASP A 106 10.24 -13.22 -6.43
CA ASP A 106 10.59 -13.80 -5.14
C ASP A 106 11.15 -12.71 -4.21
N LYS A 107 10.51 -12.50 -3.06
CA LYS A 107 10.86 -11.44 -2.12
C LYS A 107 12.29 -11.55 -1.59
N LYS A 108 12.81 -12.75 -1.38
CA LYS A 108 14.14 -12.99 -0.81
C LYS A 108 15.23 -12.77 -1.86
N THR A 109 15.11 -13.41 -3.02
CA THR A 109 16.14 -13.42 -4.05
C THR A 109 16.03 -12.28 -5.06
N LYS A 110 14.89 -11.59 -5.10
CA LYS A 110 14.55 -10.56 -6.11
C LYS A 110 14.48 -11.12 -7.53
N ARG A 111 14.48 -12.44 -7.69
CA ARG A 111 14.37 -13.10 -9.01
C ARG A 111 12.93 -13.11 -9.48
N SER A 112 12.75 -12.91 -10.76
CA SER A 112 11.47 -13.09 -11.45
C SER A 112 11.04 -14.56 -11.35
N ILE A 113 9.84 -14.78 -10.84
CA ILE A 113 9.18 -16.08 -10.82
C ILE A 113 8.35 -16.23 -12.11
N LYS A 114 7.63 -15.17 -12.45
CA LYS A 114 6.72 -15.13 -13.60
C LYS A 114 6.54 -13.71 -14.07
N GLN A 115 6.46 -13.53 -15.39
CA GLN A 115 5.94 -12.33 -16.00
C GLN A 115 4.63 -12.69 -16.69
N ILE A 116 3.56 -11.99 -16.33
CA ILE A 116 2.22 -12.18 -16.88
C ILE A 116 1.98 -11.02 -17.85
N LYS A 117 1.72 -11.32 -19.11
CA LYS A 117 1.32 -10.30 -20.09
C LYS A 117 -0.16 -10.03 -19.93
N THR A 118 -0.53 -8.80 -19.66
CA THR A 118 -1.94 -8.41 -19.46
C THR A 118 -2.70 -8.37 -20.77
N THR A 119 -2.03 -8.10 -21.88
CA THR A 119 -2.61 -8.17 -23.24
C THR A 119 -3.14 -9.55 -23.59
N ASP A 120 -2.53 -10.61 -23.05
CA ASP A 120 -2.98 -11.99 -23.27
C ASP A 120 -4.28 -12.31 -22.50
N LEU A 121 -4.56 -11.54 -21.43
CA LEU A 121 -5.72 -11.73 -20.57
C LEU A 121 -6.89 -10.80 -20.90
N LEU A 122 -6.58 -9.55 -21.25
CA LEU A 122 -7.56 -8.47 -21.38
C LEU A 122 -7.78 -8.05 -22.83
N GLY A 123 -7.04 -8.62 -23.79
CA GLY A 123 -6.97 -8.13 -25.16
C GLY A 123 -6.17 -6.83 -25.25
N ASN A 124 -6.07 -6.28 -26.47
CA ASN A 124 -5.47 -4.97 -26.67
C ASN A 124 -6.50 -3.90 -26.30
N ALA A 125 -6.59 -3.57 -25.02
CA ALA A 125 -7.31 -2.38 -24.60
C ALA A 125 -6.49 -1.17 -25.08
N GLU A 126 -6.90 -0.56 -26.18
CA GLU A 126 -6.44 0.76 -26.57
C GLU A 126 -7.05 1.76 -25.58
N GLY A 127 -6.28 2.19 -24.63
CA GLY A 127 -6.68 3.17 -23.63
C GLY A 127 -5.86 3.01 -22.36
N GLU A 128 -5.55 4.12 -21.73
CA GLU A 128 -4.82 4.23 -20.48
C GLU A 128 -5.59 3.58 -19.30
N ALA A 129 -5.76 2.27 -19.33
CA ALA A 129 -6.20 1.54 -18.16
C ALA A 129 -4.99 1.40 -17.24
N ALA A 130 -4.94 2.22 -16.20
CA ALA A 130 -3.96 2.03 -15.13
C ALA A 130 -4.09 0.59 -14.61
N LEU A 131 -3.00 -0.14 -14.69
CA LEU A 131 -2.94 -1.49 -14.15
C LEU A 131 -2.81 -1.39 -12.64
N GLU A 132 -3.85 -1.79 -11.92
CA GLU A 132 -3.87 -1.85 -10.47
C GLU A 132 -3.86 -3.32 -10.01
N ILE A 133 -3.12 -3.60 -8.95
CA ILE A 133 -3.08 -4.92 -8.34
C ILE A 133 -3.96 -4.91 -7.10
N THR A 134 -5.10 -5.58 -7.18
CA THR A 134 -5.96 -5.81 -6.02
C THR A 134 -5.86 -7.26 -5.57
N LEU A 135 -5.52 -7.48 -4.30
CA LEU A 135 -5.59 -8.78 -3.68
C LEU A 135 -6.94 -8.92 -3.00
N ASN A 136 -7.78 -9.80 -3.53
CA ASN A 136 -8.95 -10.26 -2.79
C ASN A 136 -8.43 -11.22 -1.71
N GLY A 137 -8.48 -10.78 -0.45
CA GLY A 137 -8.16 -11.61 0.69
C GLY A 137 -9.14 -12.79 0.82
N PRO A 138 -8.80 -13.79 1.63
CA PRO A 138 -9.69 -14.91 1.90
C PRO A 138 -10.97 -14.46 2.62
#